data_fba64dab86f743dc07bdeb2804ff45cb
#
_entry.id   fba64dab86f743dc07bdeb2804ff45cb
#
_cell.length_a   1.000
_cell.length_b   1.000
_cell.length_c   1.000
_cell.angle_alpha   90.00
_cell.angle_beta   90.00
_cell.angle_gamma   90.00
#
_symmetry.space_group_name_H-M   'P 1'
#
loop_
_entity.id
_entity.type
_entity.pdbx_description
1 polymer ?
#
loop_
_entity_poly.entity_id
_entity_poly.type
_entity_poly.pdbx_seq_one_letter_code
_entity_poly.pdbx_strand_id
1 'polypeptide(L)'
;KITQVVNGIVLDEYTMTKTTLVKSLVDGMINKDTANNIKDLQKKILYWARMFQYFNRNNNALGVNSATRVEDVEVIIPLKHSINLDVDYVSNVFNAELMKNTNFHMTEIDSFPTIWTYTQDHVVTTDDYDKGFLSPDDHPLGSTVAKGSLANPQATDAAIAIDGDKIGALVLDRDALQIWDALPLTLSAVGNPANRTTNIFGNQKSYMMFVQALNSHAIMYDDTLED
;
A
#
# COMPACT_ATOMS: atom_id res chain seq x y z
N LYS A 1 15.56 -23.72 -7.44
CA LYS A 1 16.37 -22.61 -6.87
C LYS A 1 16.17 -21.28 -7.62
N ILE A 2 16.24 -21.25 -8.95
CA ILE A 2 15.94 -20.02 -9.75
C ILE A 2 14.53 -19.52 -9.43
N THR A 3 13.54 -20.39 -9.45
CA THR A 3 12.14 -20.07 -9.12
C THR A 3 12.01 -19.46 -7.71
N GLN A 4 12.80 -19.91 -6.75
CA GLN A 4 12.77 -19.35 -5.38
C GLN A 4 13.31 -17.93 -5.34
N VAL A 5 14.36 -17.62 -6.10
CA VAL A 5 14.91 -16.25 -6.20
C VAL A 5 13.91 -15.32 -6.87
N VAL A 6 13.32 -15.76 -7.99
CA VAL A 6 12.30 -14.97 -8.70
C VAL A 6 11.07 -14.73 -7.83
N ASN A 7 10.56 -15.76 -7.15
CA ASN A 7 9.42 -15.61 -6.23
C ASN A 7 9.74 -14.67 -5.06
N GLY A 8 10.98 -14.69 -4.55
CA GLY A 8 11.42 -13.75 -3.52
C GLY A 8 11.34 -12.30 -4.00
N ILE A 9 11.86 -12.03 -5.19
CA ILE A 9 11.84 -10.68 -5.79
C ILE A 9 10.39 -10.19 -6.02
N VAL A 10 9.53 -11.05 -6.56
CA VAL A 10 8.10 -10.70 -6.77
C VAL A 10 7.39 -10.42 -5.43
N LEU A 11 7.71 -11.18 -4.38
CA LEU A 11 7.15 -10.95 -3.05
C LEU A 11 7.65 -9.63 -2.45
N ASP A 12 8.92 -9.30 -2.63
CA ASP A 12 9.50 -8.04 -2.16
C ASP A 12 8.83 -6.85 -2.89
N GLU A 13 8.67 -6.92 -4.20
CA GLU A 13 8.00 -5.91 -5.01
C GLU A 13 6.53 -5.72 -4.57
N TYR A 14 5.80 -6.79 -4.36
CA TYR A 14 4.43 -6.77 -3.84
C TYR A 14 4.35 -6.11 -2.45
N THR A 15 5.27 -6.47 -1.56
CA THR A 15 5.34 -5.89 -0.21
C THR A 15 5.68 -4.40 -0.25
N MET A 16 6.63 -4.01 -1.09
CA MET A 16 7.01 -2.61 -1.29
C MET A 16 5.86 -1.80 -1.88
N THR A 17 5.09 -2.36 -2.82
CA THR A 17 3.91 -1.73 -3.41
C THR A 17 2.87 -1.41 -2.33
N LYS A 18 2.51 -2.37 -1.50
CA LYS A 18 1.58 -2.17 -0.39
C LYS A 18 2.10 -1.12 0.60
N THR A 19 3.38 -1.20 0.96
CA THR A 19 4.00 -0.26 1.89
C THR A 19 4.00 1.16 1.32
N THR A 20 4.30 1.34 0.04
CA THR A 20 4.30 2.64 -0.63
C THR A 20 2.89 3.24 -0.64
N LEU A 21 1.84 2.46 -0.92
CA LEU A 21 0.46 2.92 -0.88
C LEU A 21 0.06 3.40 0.52
N VAL A 22 0.33 2.60 1.56
CA VAL A 22 -0.02 2.98 2.93
C VAL A 22 0.85 4.14 3.42
N LYS A 23 2.14 4.20 3.04
CA LYS A 23 3.01 5.35 3.35
C LYS A 23 2.50 6.63 2.71
N SER A 24 2.04 6.57 1.46
CA SER A 24 1.42 7.72 0.78
C SER A 24 0.15 8.20 1.51
N LEU A 25 -0.60 7.29 2.12
CA LEU A 25 -1.74 7.62 2.95
C LEU A 25 -1.31 8.30 4.28
N VAL A 26 -0.21 7.84 4.90
CA VAL A 26 0.38 8.50 6.10
C VAL A 26 0.84 9.90 5.76
N ASP A 27 1.50 10.07 4.64
CA ASP A 27 2.07 11.36 4.19
C ASP A 27 0.98 12.36 3.70
N GLY A 28 -0.30 11.96 3.75
CA GLY A 28 -1.39 12.83 3.32
C GLY A 28 -1.51 13.00 1.82
N MET A 29 -0.90 12.11 1.04
CA MET A 29 -0.98 12.12 -0.43
C MET A 29 -2.28 11.52 -0.96
N ILE A 30 -3.04 10.83 -0.11
CA ILE A 30 -4.32 10.21 -0.41
C ILE A 30 -5.36 10.78 0.55
N ASN A 31 -6.50 11.23 0.01
CA ASN A 31 -7.61 11.70 0.82
C ASN A 31 -8.22 10.55 1.63
N LYS A 32 -8.74 10.85 2.83
CA LYS A 32 -9.35 9.87 3.73
C LYS A 32 -10.85 10.09 3.86
N ASP A 33 -11.59 9.00 3.86
CA ASP A 33 -13.00 8.93 4.24
C ASP A 33 -13.16 7.78 5.24
N THR A 34 -14.26 7.72 6.00
CA THR A 34 -14.45 6.69 7.03
C THR A 34 -15.79 6.00 6.84
N ALA A 35 -15.77 4.67 6.77
CA ALA A 35 -16.95 3.82 6.73
C ALA A 35 -17.18 3.17 8.08
N ASN A 36 -18.43 3.18 8.56
CA ASN A 36 -18.79 2.67 9.88
C ASN A 36 -19.30 1.21 9.83
N ASN A 37 -19.65 0.72 8.67
CA ASN A 37 -20.08 -0.67 8.45
C ASN A 37 -19.84 -1.08 6.99
N ILE A 38 -20.03 -2.37 6.69
CA ILE A 38 -19.81 -2.93 5.35
C ILE A 38 -20.69 -2.29 4.28
N LYS A 39 -21.95 -1.96 4.58
CA LYS A 39 -22.85 -1.30 3.63
C LYS A 39 -22.39 0.13 3.31
N ASP A 40 -21.86 0.83 4.31
CA ASP A 40 -21.31 2.18 4.12
C ASP A 40 -20.00 2.13 3.34
N LEU A 41 -19.13 1.15 3.65
CA LEU A 41 -17.89 0.91 2.89
C LEU A 41 -18.18 0.76 1.40
N GLN A 42 -19.17 -0.07 1.04
CA GLN A 42 -19.54 -0.26 -0.35
C GLN A 42 -20.13 1.00 -0.99
N LYS A 43 -21.02 1.70 -0.29
CA LYS A 43 -21.58 2.95 -0.80
C LYS A 43 -20.48 3.95 -1.12
N LYS A 44 -19.45 4.03 -0.27
CA LYS A 44 -18.31 4.94 -0.44
C LYS A 44 -17.39 4.50 -1.58
N ILE A 45 -17.13 3.21 -1.72
CA ILE A 45 -16.40 2.68 -2.88
C ILE A 45 -17.11 3.10 -4.19
N LEU A 46 -18.42 2.82 -4.30
CA LEU A 46 -19.20 3.18 -5.47
C LEU A 46 -19.28 4.70 -5.69
N TYR A 47 -19.42 5.46 -4.61
CA TYR A 47 -19.48 6.91 -4.67
C TYR A 47 -18.17 7.49 -5.24
N TRP A 48 -17.01 7.10 -4.70
CA TRP A 48 -15.74 7.64 -5.16
C TRP A 48 -15.36 7.14 -6.54
N ALA A 49 -15.61 5.88 -6.87
CA ALA A 49 -15.40 5.35 -8.22
C ALA A 49 -16.19 6.10 -9.28
N ARG A 50 -17.41 6.58 -8.95
CA ARG A 50 -18.21 7.41 -9.84
C ARG A 50 -17.82 8.88 -9.81
N MET A 51 -17.47 9.41 -8.64
CA MET A 51 -17.06 10.81 -8.49
C MET A 51 -15.77 11.11 -9.27
N PHE A 52 -14.88 10.15 -9.41
CA PHE A 52 -13.65 10.31 -10.19
C PHE A 52 -13.89 10.61 -11.67
N GLN A 53 -15.06 10.29 -12.19
CA GLN A 53 -15.43 10.63 -13.57
C GLN A 53 -15.71 12.13 -13.79
N TYR A 54 -15.91 12.87 -12.71
CA TYR A 54 -16.22 14.31 -12.77
C TYR A 54 -14.99 15.13 -12.37
N PHE A 55 -14.75 16.22 -13.09
CA PHE A 55 -13.72 17.18 -12.72
C PHE A 55 -14.03 17.82 -11.37
N ASN A 56 -13.29 17.41 -10.33
CA ASN A 56 -13.47 17.91 -8.98
C ASN A 56 -12.12 18.01 -8.26
N ARG A 57 -11.95 19.10 -7.50
CA ARG A 57 -10.75 19.33 -6.67
C ARG A 57 -10.65 18.37 -5.48
N ASN A 58 -11.77 17.82 -5.04
CA ASN A 58 -11.78 16.90 -3.89
C ASN A 58 -11.39 15.47 -4.26
N ASN A 59 -11.15 15.18 -5.55
CA ASN A 59 -10.80 13.85 -6.02
C ASN A 59 -9.34 13.47 -5.70
N ASN A 60 -8.49 14.44 -5.37
CA ASN A 60 -7.07 14.21 -5.04
C ASN A 60 -6.60 15.10 -3.89
N ALA A 61 -5.48 14.73 -3.27
CA ALA A 61 -4.95 15.44 -2.11
C ALA A 61 -4.36 16.83 -2.44
N LEU A 62 -3.94 17.08 -3.69
CA LEU A 62 -3.43 18.39 -4.12
C LEU A 62 -4.54 19.40 -4.41
N GLY A 63 -5.80 19.00 -4.45
CA GLY A 63 -6.91 19.88 -4.80
C GLY A 63 -6.87 20.37 -6.25
N VAL A 64 -6.30 19.59 -7.15
CA VAL A 64 -6.27 19.86 -8.59
C VAL A 64 -7.52 19.30 -9.24
N ASN A 65 -8.11 20.00 -10.20
CA ASN A 65 -9.20 19.45 -10.98
C ASN A 65 -8.71 18.31 -11.86
N SER A 66 -9.14 17.10 -11.55
CA SER A 66 -8.82 15.88 -12.29
C SER A 66 -10.07 15.04 -12.48
N ALA A 67 -10.11 14.24 -13.54
CA ALA A 67 -11.11 13.24 -13.80
C ALA A 67 -10.44 11.97 -14.33
N THR A 68 -10.97 10.81 -13.92
CA THR A 68 -10.50 9.48 -14.30
C THR A 68 -11.63 8.74 -14.99
N ARG A 69 -11.34 8.05 -16.09
CA ARG A 69 -12.33 7.18 -16.73
C ARG A 69 -12.66 6.01 -15.81
N VAL A 70 -13.89 5.54 -15.84
CA VAL A 70 -14.33 4.44 -14.97
C VAL A 70 -13.49 3.16 -15.16
N GLU A 71 -13.03 2.90 -16.37
CA GLU A 71 -12.18 1.79 -16.75
C GLU A 71 -10.74 1.88 -16.19
N ASP A 72 -10.31 3.09 -15.83
CA ASP A 72 -8.99 3.38 -15.25
C ASP A 72 -9.05 3.51 -13.72
N VAL A 73 -10.23 3.33 -13.13
CA VAL A 73 -10.40 3.30 -11.67
C VAL A 73 -10.05 1.92 -11.14
N GLU A 74 -9.11 1.88 -10.20
CA GLU A 74 -8.69 0.68 -9.47
C GLU A 74 -9.18 0.75 -8.04
N VAL A 75 -9.82 -0.31 -7.57
CA VAL A 75 -10.24 -0.48 -6.18
C VAL A 75 -9.43 -1.61 -5.56
N ILE A 76 -8.59 -1.28 -4.59
CA ILE A 76 -7.80 -2.27 -3.85
C ILE A 76 -8.50 -2.53 -2.52
N ILE A 77 -8.86 -3.77 -2.26
CA ILE A 77 -9.61 -4.17 -1.07
C ILE A 77 -8.92 -5.34 -0.36
N PRO A 78 -8.82 -5.33 0.99
CA PRO A 78 -8.37 -6.49 1.75
C PRO A 78 -9.35 -7.65 1.64
N LEU A 79 -8.83 -8.88 1.55
CA LEU A 79 -9.63 -10.10 1.43
C LEU A 79 -10.71 -10.22 2.53
N LYS A 80 -10.38 -9.81 3.76
CA LYS A 80 -11.33 -9.78 4.89
C LYS A 80 -12.60 -9.00 4.54
N HIS A 81 -12.45 -7.81 3.97
CA HIS A 81 -13.58 -6.93 3.62
C HIS A 81 -14.25 -7.36 2.32
N SER A 82 -13.50 -7.92 1.35
CA SER A 82 -14.05 -8.49 0.13
C SER A 82 -15.02 -9.64 0.44
N ILE A 83 -14.61 -10.59 1.29
CA ILE A 83 -15.47 -11.71 1.72
C ILE A 83 -16.73 -11.21 2.44
N ASN A 84 -16.60 -10.22 3.33
CA ASN A 84 -17.74 -9.66 4.04
C ASN A 84 -18.72 -8.96 3.06
N LEU A 85 -18.20 -8.27 2.05
CA LEU A 85 -19.03 -7.70 0.99
C LEU A 85 -19.78 -8.77 0.22
N ASP A 86 -19.16 -9.88 -0.11
CA ASP A 86 -19.78 -10.99 -0.84
C ASP A 86 -20.84 -11.71 0.00
N VAL A 87 -20.57 -11.98 1.27
CA VAL A 87 -21.49 -12.72 2.17
C VAL A 87 -22.72 -11.90 2.51
N ASP A 88 -22.55 -10.63 2.89
CA ASP A 88 -23.66 -9.74 3.23
C ASP A 88 -24.51 -9.36 2.01
N TYR A 89 -23.96 -9.52 0.81
CA TYR A 89 -24.60 -9.13 -0.45
C TYR A 89 -25.30 -10.26 -1.18
N VAL A 90 -24.83 -11.51 -1.06
CA VAL A 90 -25.52 -12.68 -1.64
C VAL A 90 -26.92 -12.84 -1.03
N SER A 91 -27.14 -12.32 0.18
CA SER A 91 -28.48 -12.28 0.78
C SER A 91 -29.43 -11.23 0.13
N ASN A 92 -28.89 -10.28 -0.63
CA ASN A 92 -29.66 -9.25 -1.35
C ASN A 92 -29.32 -9.27 -2.84
N VAL A 93 -29.96 -10.12 -3.61
CA VAL A 93 -29.75 -10.43 -5.04
C VAL A 93 -29.64 -9.19 -5.97
N PHE A 94 -30.13 -8.03 -5.55
CA PHE A 94 -30.11 -6.78 -6.35
C PHE A 94 -28.76 -6.05 -6.38
N ASN A 95 -27.88 -6.29 -5.44
CA ASN A 95 -26.67 -5.45 -5.28
C ASN A 95 -25.41 -6.09 -5.86
N ALA A 96 -25.35 -7.41 -5.96
CA ALA A 96 -24.24 -8.12 -6.62
C ALA A 96 -24.15 -7.78 -8.13
N GLU A 97 -25.31 -7.55 -8.80
CA GLU A 97 -25.33 -7.09 -10.18
C GLU A 97 -24.86 -5.64 -10.34
N LEU A 98 -25.10 -4.79 -9.33
CA LEU A 98 -24.66 -3.39 -9.36
C LEU A 98 -23.14 -3.23 -9.26
N MET A 99 -22.47 -4.11 -8.50
CA MET A 99 -21.01 -4.14 -8.42
C MET A 99 -20.38 -4.76 -9.68
N LYS A 100 -21.01 -5.80 -10.25
CA LYS A 100 -20.56 -6.43 -11.49
C LYS A 100 -20.78 -5.55 -12.74
N ASN A 101 -21.73 -4.64 -12.71
CA ASN A 101 -22.00 -3.69 -13.80
C ASN A 101 -21.20 -2.38 -13.69
N THR A 102 -20.38 -2.21 -12.67
CA THR A 102 -19.44 -1.10 -12.61
C THR A 102 -18.17 -1.53 -13.34
N ASN A 103 -17.80 -0.82 -14.39
CA ASN A 103 -16.64 -1.12 -15.24
C ASN A 103 -15.28 -0.76 -14.61
N PHE A 104 -15.20 -0.59 -13.29
CA PHE A 104 -13.92 -0.38 -12.61
C PHE A 104 -13.24 -1.69 -12.25
N HIS A 105 -11.92 -1.67 -12.12
CA HIS A 105 -11.14 -2.82 -11.69
C HIS A 105 -11.16 -2.97 -10.18
N MET A 106 -11.27 -4.21 -9.70
CA MET A 106 -11.14 -4.54 -8.27
C MET A 106 -10.00 -5.55 -8.08
N THR A 107 -9.04 -5.17 -7.27
CA THR A 107 -7.90 -6.01 -6.90
C THR A 107 -7.99 -6.38 -5.43
N GLU A 108 -8.04 -7.67 -5.15
CA GLU A 108 -8.00 -8.21 -3.79
C GLU A 108 -6.56 -8.39 -3.33
N ILE A 109 -6.29 -7.97 -2.11
CA ILE A 109 -5.02 -8.21 -1.44
C ILE A 109 -5.24 -8.95 -0.12
N ASP A 110 -4.21 -9.61 0.40
CA ASP A 110 -4.25 -10.29 1.71
C ASP A 110 -4.62 -9.30 2.84
N SER A 111 -3.83 -8.24 3.00
CA SER A 111 -3.99 -7.17 3.99
C SER A 111 -3.11 -5.98 3.64
N PHE A 112 -3.43 -4.81 4.18
CA PHE A 112 -2.53 -3.67 4.18
C PHE A 112 -1.54 -3.77 5.35
N PRO A 113 -0.28 -3.31 5.17
CA PRO A 113 0.68 -3.27 6.26
C PRO A 113 0.33 -2.16 7.25
N THR A 114 0.53 -2.42 8.55
CA THR A 114 0.52 -1.38 9.57
C THR A 114 1.82 -0.58 9.47
N ILE A 115 1.71 0.75 9.37
CA ILE A 115 2.86 1.65 9.29
C ILE A 115 3.14 2.28 10.65
N TRP A 116 4.38 2.14 11.06
CA TRP A 116 4.94 2.78 12.25
C TRP A 116 5.84 3.93 11.84
N THR A 117 5.77 5.03 12.58
CA THR A 117 6.63 6.19 12.34
C THR A 117 7.21 6.71 13.65
N TYR A 118 8.35 7.40 13.57
CA TYR A 118 8.92 8.09 14.70
C TYR A 118 8.01 9.27 15.11
N THR A 119 7.68 9.36 16.40
CA THR A 119 6.82 10.41 16.96
C THR A 119 7.58 11.72 17.21
N GLN A 120 8.89 11.65 17.26
CA GLN A 120 9.84 12.76 17.41
C GLN A 120 11.10 12.49 16.58
N ASP A 121 11.97 13.48 16.49
CA ASP A 121 13.28 13.31 15.85
C ASP A 121 14.09 12.27 16.66
N HIS A 122 14.53 11.21 15.98
CA HIS A 122 15.23 10.09 16.59
C HIS A 122 16.73 10.18 16.30
N VAL A 123 17.56 10.18 17.33
CA VAL A 123 19.02 10.15 17.19
C VAL A 123 19.48 8.69 17.09
N VAL A 124 20.17 8.37 16.01
CA VAL A 124 20.65 7.02 15.72
C VAL A 124 21.71 6.61 16.76
N THR A 125 21.50 5.47 17.40
CA THR A 125 22.32 4.90 18.45
C THR A 125 22.88 3.55 18.02
N THR A 126 23.88 3.04 18.76
CA THR A 126 24.40 1.68 18.56
C THR A 126 23.35 0.61 18.79
N ASP A 127 22.39 0.88 19.67
CA ASP A 127 21.29 -0.02 19.98
C ASP A 127 20.36 -0.23 18.77
N ASP A 128 20.19 0.78 17.91
CA ASP A 128 19.43 0.67 16.68
C ASP A 128 20.07 -0.29 15.68
N TYR A 129 21.40 -0.32 15.65
CA TYR A 129 22.16 -1.26 14.80
C TYR A 129 22.12 -2.67 15.38
N ASP A 130 22.35 -2.81 16.67
CA ASP A 130 22.37 -4.10 17.35
C ASP A 130 21.00 -4.81 17.27
N LYS A 131 19.91 -4.04 17.26
CA LYS A 131 18.55 -4.53 17.09
C LYS A 131 18.12 -4.64 15.63
N GLY A 132 18.93 -4.17 14.70
CA GLY A 132 18.64 -4.18 13.27
C GLY A 132 17.50 -3.21 12.87
N PHE A 133 17.27 -2.14 13.63
CA PHE A 133 16.25 -1.14 13.32
C PHE A 133 16.67 -0.22 12.19
N LEU A 134 17.96 0.14 12.16
CA LEU A 134 18.56 1.02 11.16
C LEU A 134 19.84 0.39 10.64
N SER A 135 20.19 0.72 9.39
CA SER A 135 21.44 0.31 8.77
C SER A 135 22.52 1.38 8.94
N PRO A 136 23.75 1.02 9.33
CA PRO A 136 24.87 1.97 9.39
C PRO A 136 25.18 2.65 8.04
N ASP A 137 24.90 1.97 6.93
CA ASP A 137 25.18 2.47 5.58
C ASP A 137 24.23 3.62 5.20
N ASP A 138 22.97 3.56 5.66
CA ASP A 138 21.95 4.57 5.34
C ASP A 138 21.86 5.65 6.43
N HIS A 139 22.13 5.28 7.68
CA HIS A 139 21.97 6.14 8.85
C HIS A 139 23.22 6.09 9.73
N PRO A 140 24.17 7.02 9.55
CA PRO A 140 25.37 7.08 10.39
C PRO A 140 25.07 7.29 11.88
N LEU A 141 25.90 6.73 12.76
CA LEU A 141 25.76 6.90 14.20
C LEU A 141 25.74 8.39 14.60
N GLY A 142 24.78 8.77 15.41
CA GLY A 142 24.56 10.16 15.85
C GLY A 142 23.87 11.03 14.81
N SER A 143 23.50 10.51 13.63
CA SER A 143 22.62 11.22 12.70
C SER A 143 21.20 11.26 13.27
N THR A 144 20.36 12.13 12.70
CA THR A 144 18.98 12.27 13.14
C THR A 144 18.03 11.77 12.04
N VAL A 145 17.15 10.85 12.42
CA VAL A 145 16.01 10.44 11.60
C VAL A 145 14.84 11.33 11.95
N ALA A 146 14.29 12.02 10.98
CA ALA A 146 13.23 12.99 11.20
C ALA A 146 11.93 12.35 11.69
N LYS A 147 11.19 13.06 12.53
CA LYS A 147 9.81 12.72 12.89
C LYS A 147 8.96 12.41 11.64
N GLY A 148 8.13 11.38 11.72
CA GLY A 148 7.28 10.91 10.62
C GLY A 148 7.98 9.96 9.65
N SER A 149 9.30 9.74 9.77
CA SER A 149 9.99 8.68 9.02
C SER A 149 9.53 7.31 9.48
N LEU A 150 9.64 6.30 8.60
CA LEU A 150 9.32 4.92 8.94
C LEU A 150 10.17 4.46 10.12
N ALA A 151 9.52 3.77 11.06
CA ALA A 151 10.16 3.26 12.26
C ALA A 151 9.93 1.76 12.40
N ASN A 152 10.85 1.08 13.08
CA ASN A 152 10.62 -0.29 13.50
C ASN A 152 9.58 -0.30 14.64
N PRO A 153 8.59 -1.23 14.64
CA PRO A 153 7.58 -1.33 15.71
C PRO A 153 8.13 -1.44 17.13
N GLN A 154 9.36 -1.92 17.26
CA GLN A 154 10.02 -2.12 18.57
C GLN A 154 10.90 -0.94 18.99
N ALA A 155 11.04 0.10 18.15
CA ALA A 155 11.79 1.30 18.53
C ALA A 155 11.03 2.10 19.58
N THR A 156 11.76 2.69 20.54
CA THR A 156 11.19 3.34 21.72
C THR A 156 10.29 4.53 21.37
N ASP A 157 10.63 5.24 20.28
CA ASP A 157 9.93 6.45 19.84
C ASP A 157 8.96 6.17 18.67
N ALA A 158 8.68 4.89 18.38
CA ALA A 158 7.77 4.49 17.32
C ALA A 158 6.32 4.44 17.80
N ALA A 159 5.42 4.92 16.95
CA ALA A 159 3.98 4.75 17.15
C ALA A 159 3.30 4.35 15.82
N ILE A 160 2.14 3.73 15.94
CA ILE A 160 1.31 3.39 14.79
C ILE A 160 0.82 4.71 14.16
N ALA A 161 1.24 4.95 12.92
CA ALA A 161 0.75 6.06 12.13
C ALA A 161 -0.56 5.71 11.42
N ILE A 162 -0.62 4.50 10.85
CA ILE A 162 -1.84 3.90 10.30
C ILE A 162 -1.84 2.41 10.60
N ASP A 163 -2.95 1.94 11.12
CA ASP A 163 -3.25 0.53 11.27
C ASP A 163 -3.78 -0.02 9.94
N GLY A 164 -3.08 -1.00 9.37
CA GLY A 164 -3.46 -1.64 8.12
C GLY A 164 -4.83 -2.32 8.18
N ASP A 165 -5.20 -2.87 9.33
CA ASP A 165 -6.49 -3.52 9.53
C ASP A 165 -7.68 -2.56 9.50
N LYS A 166 -7.43 -1.26 9.69
CA LYS A 166 -8.43 -0.20 9.60
C LYS A 166 -8.60 0.38 8.19
N ILE A 167 -7.87 -0.09 7.21
CA ILE A 167 -8.05 0.32 5.82
C ILE A 167 -9.09 -0.60 5.17
N GLY A 168 -10.29 -0.06 4.93
CA GLY A 168 -11.37 -0.80 4.30
C GLY A 168 -11.17 -1.00 2.81
N ALA A 169 -10.80 0.05 2.09
CA ALA A 169 -10.47 0.00 0.67
C ALA A 169 -9.67 1.23 0.23
N LEU A 170 -8.93 1.10 -0.86
CA LEU A 170 -8.33 2.22 -1.60
C LEU A 170 -9.01 2.32 -2.97
N VAL A 171 -9.48 3.50 -3.32
CA VAL A 171 -10.02 3.82 -4.65
C VAL A 171 -9.05 4.79 -5.30
N LEU A 172 -8.42 4.41 -6.39
CA LEU A 172 -7.38 5.19 -7.04
C LEU A 172 -7.56 5.22 -8.56
N ASP A 173 -6.96 6.25 -9.17
CA ASP A 173 -6.60 6.20 -10.57
C ASP A 173 -5.48 5.15 -10.76
N ARG A 174 -5.61 4.30 -11.79
CA ARG A 174 -4.66 3.22 -12.06
C ARG A 174 -3.23 3.72 -12.23
N ASP A 175 -3.05 4.93 -12.75
CA ASP A 175 -1.74 5.56 -12.94
C ASP A 175 -1.23 6.31 -11.70
N ALA A 176 -2.01 6.33 -10.60
CA ALA A 176 -1.60 7.00 -9.37
C ALA A 176 -0.38 6.35 -8.71
N LEU A 177 -0.22 5.03 -8.83
CA LEU A 177 0.99 4.33 -8.42
C LEU A 177 1.79 3.92 -9.65
N GLN A 178 2.98 4.48 -9.79
CA GLN A 178 3.88 4.18 -10.90
C GLN A 178 5.09 3.41 -10.41
N ILE A 179 5.43 2.35 -11.15
CA ILE A 179 6.58 1.48 -10.88
C ILE A 179 7.48 1.52 -12.11
N TRP A 180 8.76 1.80 -11.92
CA TRP A 180 9.77 1.79 -12.98
C TRP A 180 10.93 0.89 -12.62
N ASP A 181 11.31 0.02 -13.52
CA ASP A 181 12.51 -0.79 -13.41
C ASP A 181 13.70 -0.02 -13.99
N ALA A 182 14.56 0.48 -13.11
CA ALA A 182 15.82 1.10 -13.51
C ALA A 182 16.85 0.04 -13.94
N LEU A 183 16.79 -1.14 -13.35
CA LEU A 183 17.56 -2.31 -13.73
C LEU A 183 16.61 -3.50 -13.79
N PRO A 184 16.38 -4.09 -14.98
CA PRO A 184 15.55 -5.28 -15.08
C PRO A 184 16.19 -6.44 -14.31
N LEU A 185 15.36 -7.41 -13.93
CA LEU A 185 15.84 -8.60 -13.21
C LEU A 185 16.96 -9.29 -14.02
N THR A 186 18.15 -9.30 -13.44
CA THR A 186 19.30 -10.04 -13.96
C THR A 186 19.63 -11.18 -13.01
N LEU A 187 19.79 -12.39 -13.57
CA LEU A 187 20.20 -13.57 -12.81
C LEU A 187 21.64 -13.91 -13.19
N SER A 188 22.48 -14.07 -12.20
CA SER A 188 23.85 -14.56 -12.38
C SER A 188 24.06 -15.85 -11.59
N ALA A 189 24.76 -16.80 -12.19
CA ALA A 189 25.11 -18.06 -11.56
C ALA A 189 26.63 -18.16 -11.43
N VAL A 190 27.11 -18.34 -10.20
CA VAL A 190 28.53 -18.51 -9.90
C VAL A 190 28.75 -19.92 -9.35
N GLY A 191 29.52 -20.74 -10.10
CA GLY A 191 29.90 -22.07 -9.67
C GLY A 191 31.02 -22.00 -8.63
N ASN A 192 30.87 -22.74 -7.53
CA ASN A 192 31.92 -22.96 -6.58
C ASN A 192 32.51 -24.35 -6.83
N PRO A 193 33.71 -24.46 -7.47
CA PRO A 193 34.29 -25.74 -7.84
C PRO A 193 34.71 -26.56 -6.62
N ALA A 194 35.03 -25.91 -5.47
CA ALA A 194 35.47 -26.60 -4.26
C ALA A 194 34.32 -27.42 -3.63
N ASN A 195 33.10 -26.90 -3.64
CA ASN A 195 31.96 -27.56 -3.02
C ASN A 195 30.96 -28.12 -4.04
N ARG A 196 31.26 -28.05 -5.34
CA ARG A 196 30.36 -28.45 -6.44
C ARG A 196 28.94 -27.82 -6.32
N THR A 197 28.86 -26.60 -5.79
CA THR A 197 27.63 -25.84 -5.62
C THR A 197 27.56 -24.69 -6.63
N THR A 198 26.37 -24.30 -7.01
CA THR A 198 26.14 -23.11 -7.82
C THR A 198 25.31 -22.12 -7.02
N ASN A 199 25.85 -20.95 -6.79
CA ASN A 199 25.13 -19.83 -6.18
C ASN A 199 24.44 -19.05 -7.29
N ILE A 200 23.17 -18.72 -7.07
CA ILE A 200 22.36 -17.92 -8.00
C ILE A 200 22.03 -16.61 -7.30
N PHE A 201 22.37 -15.51 -7.96
CA PHE A 201 22.12 -14.16 -7.48
C PHE A 201 21.09 -13.50 -8.42
N GLY A 202 20.05 -12.91 -7.85
CA GLY A 202 19.13 -12.03 -8.57
C GLY A 202 19.46 -10.60 -8.21
N ASN A 203 19.44 -9.70 -9.20
CA ASN A 203 19.58 -8.26 -9.00
C ASN A 203 18.53 -7.55 -9.84
N GLN A 204 17.73 -6.71 -9.17
CA GLN A 204 16.72 -5.84 -9.76
C GLN A 204 16.73 -4.51 -9.03
N LYS A 205 16.45 -3.42 -9.73
CA LYS A 205 16.29 -2.10 -9.13
C LYS A 205 15.04 -1.45 -9.69
N SER A 206 14.02 -1.35 -8.84
CA SER A 206 12.75 -0.71 -9.16
C SER A 206 12.55 0.54 -8.31
N TYR A 207 11.90 1.54 -8.88
CA TYR A 207 11.45 2.73 -8.18
C TYR A 207 9.93 2.76 -8.18
N MET A 208 9.35 3.11 -7.04
CA MET A 208 7.92 3.30 -6.88
C MET A 208 7.62 4.73 -6.51
N MET A 209 6.64 5.34 -7.15
CA MET A 209 6.20 6.70 -6.88
C MET A 209 4.69 6.78 -6.87
N PHE A 210 4.15 7.52 -5.91
CA PHE A 210 2.74 7.88 -5.86
C PHE A 210 2.52 9.29 -6.40
N VAL A 211 1.58 9.44 -7.34
CA VAL A 211 1.28 10.71 -8.02
C VAL A 211 0.07 11.37 -7.36
N GLN A 212 0.33 12.34 -6.49
CA GLN A 212 -0.70 13.07 -5.72
C GLN A 212 -1.76 13.81 -6.55
N ALA A 213 -1.43 14.17 -7.80
CA ALA A 213 -2.34 14.93 -8.67
C ALA A 213 -3.45 14.04 -9.27
N LEU A 214 -3.29 12.73 -9.22
CA LEU A 214 -4.27 11.77 -9.71
C LEU A 214 -5.30 11.44 -8.62
N ASN A 215 -6.49 11.03 -9.06
CA ASN A 215 -7.61 10.76 -8.17
C ASN A 215 -7.30 9.60 -7.23
N SER A 216 -7.49 9.84 -5.92
CA SER A 216 -7.20 8.83 -4.91
C SER A 216 -7.93 9.11 -3.60
N HIS A 217 -8.61 8.09 -3.09
CA HIS A 217 -9.28 8.09 -1.79
C HIS A 217 -9.05 6.78 -1.04
N ALA A 218 -8.74 6.88 0.24
CA ALA A 218 -8.72 5.77 1.17
C ALA A 218 -10.00 5.79 2.00
N ILE A 219 -10.65 4.65 2.10
CA ILE A 219 -11.82 4.48 2.94
C ILE A 219 -11.37 3.71 4.17
N MET A 220 -11.28 4.41 5.30
CA MET A 220 -10.95 3.81 6.59
C MET A 220 -12.19 3.08 7.11
N TYR A 221 -12.00 1.89 7.68
CA TYR A 221 -13.07 1.10 8.27
C TYR A 221 -12.95 1.12 9.79
N ASP A 222 -14.00 1.54 10.47
CA ASP A 222 -14.06 1.56 11.92
C ASP A 222 -15.21 0.66 12.40
N ASP A 223 -14.87 -0.56 12.82
CA ASP A 223 -15.82 -1.55 13.31
C ASP A 223 -16.26 -1.31 14.78
N THR A 224 -15.71 -0.29 15.44
CA THR A 224 -16.11 0.05 16.83
C THR A 224 -17.46 0.77 16.90
N LEU A 225 -18.08 1.08 15.76
CA LEU A 225 -19.37 1.78 15.63
C LEU A 225 -20.51 0.84 15.23
N GLU A 226 -20.32 -0.47 15.22
CA GLU A 226 -21.42 -1.44 15.08
C GLU A 226 -22.14 -1.59 16.43
N ASP A 227 -23.08 -0.67 16.69
CA ASP A 227 -24.16 -0.82 17.66
C ASP A 227 -25.53 -0.58 16.98
#